data_daacad57d0a41fd6e54ea46a0929a677
#
_entry.id   daacad57d0a41fd6e54ea46a0929a677
#
_cell.length_a   1.000
_cell.length_b   1.000
_cell.length_c   1.000
_cell.angle_alpha   90.00
_cell.angle_beta   90.00
_cell.angle_gamma   90.00
#
_symmetry.space_group_name_H-M   'P 1'
#
loop_
_entity.id
_entity.type
_entity.pdbx_description
1 polymer ?
#
loop_
_entity_poly.entity_id
_entity_poly.type
_entity_poly.pdbx_seq_one_letter_code
_entity_poly.pdbx_strand_id
1 'polypeptide(L)'
;MRLVLVVSRPRMTTVRRRHAGDLVDPAAIAARLRDEGHTAGKTRTAILDAVRVKQRAFTAEELAESLDDTHVSTIYRTLALLEEIGVVRHIHLSYGPAIYERTALSTDVRHLVCESCGRHVAVPRRVFETARRTLERDYDFVLDGSHFAIVGRCRAWAEADADST
;
A
#
# COMPACT_ATOMS: atom_id res chain seq x y z
N MET A 1 39.46 -15.07 9.92
CA MET A 1 39.43 -13.67 9.47
C MET A 1 38.07 -13.39 8.86
N ARG A 2 37.15 -12.84 9.67
CA ARG A 2 35.77 -12.54 9.24
C ARG A 2 35.75 -11.17 8.58
N LEU A 3 35.44 -11.14 7.29
CA LEU A 3 35.26 -9.91 6.54
C LEU A 3 33.88 -9.34 6.91
N VAL A 4 33.87 -8.29 7.74
CA VAL A 4 32.64 -7.53 8.05
C VAL A 4 32.45 -6.55 6.90
N LEU A 5 31.49 -6.83 6.01
CA LEU A 5 31.06 -5.86 5.00
C LEU A 5 30.31 -4.73 5.73
N VAL A 6 30.97 -3.59 5.90
CA VAL A 6 30.31 -2.37 6.35
C VAL A 6 29.51 -1.81 5.18
N VAL A 7 28.24 -2.14 5.12
CA VAL A 7 27.29 -1.51 4.19
C VAL A 7 26.97 -0.12 4.74
N SER A 8 27.43 0.90 4.06
CA SER A 8 27.10 2.31 4.40
C SER A 8 25.59 2.49 4.39
N ARG A 9 25.04 2.90 5.53
CA ARG A 9 23.63 3.22 5.70
C ARG A 9 23.25 4.37 4.77
N PRO A 10 22.27 4.21 3.84
CA PRO A 10 21.70 5.36 3.17
C PRO A 10 21.05 6.26 4.23
N ARG A 11 21.28 7.56 4.14
CA ARG A 11 20.60 8.55 4.99
C ARG A 11 19.09 8.42 4.74
N MET A 12 18.39 7.84 5.71
CA MET A 12 16.93 7.89 5.75
C MET A 12 16.52 9.35 5.85
N THR A 13 16.00 9.89 4.76
CA THR A 13 15.31 11.18 4.77
C THR A 13 14.08 10.98 5.66
N THR A 14 14.06 11.60 6.81
CA THR A 14 12.94 11.56 7.75
C THR A 14 11.74 12.24 7.09
N VAL A 15 10.91 11.47 6.42
CA VAL A 15 9.59 11.94 6.00
C VAL A 15 8.83 12.25 7.29
N ARG A 16 8.64 13.53 7.58
CA ARG A 16 7.86 14.00 8.72
C ARG A 16 6.48 13.32 8.65
N ARG A 17 6.20 12.44 9.62
CA ARG A 17 4.86 11.92 9.88
C ARG A 17 3.95 13.10 10.20
N ARG A 18 3.27 13.64 9.19
CA ARG A 18 2.20 14.62 9.39
C ARG A 18 0.90 13.85 9.57
N HIS A 19 0.05 14.35 10.47
CA HIS A 19 -1.17 13.71 10.94
C HIS A 19 -2.06 13.24 9.79
N ALA A 20 -2.48 11.96 9.84
CA ALA A 20 -3.36 11.33 8.86
C ALA A 20 -4.76 11.99 8.76
N GLY A 21 -5.11 12.88 9.69
CA GLY A 21 -6.40 13.57 9.73
C GLY A 21 -6.62 14.61 8.62
N ASP A 22 -5.54 15.26 8.15
CA ASP A 22 -5.65 16.36 7.17
C ASP A 22 -5.84 15.89 5.72
N LEU A 23 -5.65 14.59 5.45
CA LEU A 23 -5.68 14.02 4.11
C LEU A 23 -7.04 13.39 3.73
N VAL A 24 -8.10 13.69 4.48
CA VAL A 24 -9.47 13.26 4.20
C VAL A 24 -10.25 14.36 3.47
N ASP A 25 -9.86 15.63 3.64
CA ASP A 25 -10.50 16.77 3.01
C ASP A 25 -10.05 16.98 1.56
N PRO A 26 -10.98 16.97 0.58
CA PRO A 26 -10.65 17.21 -0.83
C PRO A 26 -9.98 18.55 -1.08
N ALA A 27 -10.37 19.58 -0.34
CA ALA A 27 -9.81 20.92 -0.49
C ALA A 27 -8.33 20.95 -0.05
N ALA A 28 -8.00 20.27 1.05
CA ALA A 28 -6.63 20.12 1.52
C ALA A 28 -5.77 19.31 0.54
N ILE A 29 -6.31 18.23 -0.04
CA ILE A 29 -5.62 17.43 -1.05
C ILE A 29 -5.39 18.25 -2.32
N ALA A 30 -6.42 18.98 -2.80
CA ALA A 30 -6.30 19.82 -3.98
C ALA A 30 -5.30 20.98 -3.77
N ALA A 31 -5.26 21.58 -2.58
CA ALA A 31 -4.27 22.59 -2.23
C ALA A 31 -2.85 22.01 -2.29
N ARG A 32 -2.64 20.84 -1.72
CA ARG A 32 -1.34 20.18 -1.71
C ARG A 32 -0.87 19.78 -3.11
N LEU A 33 -1.77 19.28 -3.96
CA LEU A 33 -1.44 19.02 -5.36
C LEU A 33 -1.00 20.29 -6.09
N ARG A 34 -1.64 21.43 -5.82
CA ARG A 34 -1.25 22.72 -6.41
C ARG A 34 0.10 23.21 -5.93
N ASP A 35 0.40 23.05 -4.63
CA ASP A 35 1.68 23.43 -4.04
C ASP A 35 2.84 22.65 -4.67
N GLU A 36 2.58 21.42 -5.12
CA GLU A 36 3.53 20.58 -5.84
C GLU A 36 3.49 20.77 -7.37
N GLY A 37 2.80 21.82 -7.86
CA GLY A 37 2.74 22.19 -9.26
C GLY A 37 1.75 21.38 -10.11
N HIS A 38 0.85 20.64 -9.47
CA HIS A 38 -0.13 19.82 -10.16
C HIS A 38 -1.52 20.45 -10.20
N THR A 39 -2.12 20.51 -11.39
CA THR A 39 -3.50 20.98 -11.56
C THR A 39 -4.51 19.88 -11.26
N ALA A 40 -5.55 20.19 -10.50
CA ALA A 40 -6.69 19.30 -10.28
C ALA A 40 -7.68 19.40 -11.47
N GLY A 41 -7.35 18.74 -12.58
CA GLY A 41 -8.29 18.60 -13.70
C GLY A 41 -9.45 17.68 -13.37
N LYS A 42 -10.54 17.74 -14.15
CA LYS A 42 -11.78 16.95 -13.93
C LYS A 42 -11.51 15.46 -13.70
N THR A 43 -10.68 14.85 -14.54
CA THR A 43 -10.33 13.42 -14.42
C THR A 43 -9.62 13.11 -13.10
N ARG A 44 -8.67 13.95 -12.68
CA ARG A 44 -7.96 13.75 -11.41
C ARG A 44 -8.90 13.89 -10.21
N THR A 45 -9.83 14.83 -10.26
CA THR A 45 -10.86 15.00 -9.24
C THR A 45 -11.75 13.77 -9.17
N ALA A 46 -12.23 13.24 -10.31
CA ALA A 46 -13.03 12.03 -10.34
C ALA A 46 -12.29 10.81 -9.75
N ILE A 47 -11.00 10.64 -10.08
CA ILE A 47 -10.17 9.58 -9.50
C ILE A 47 -10.04 9.76 -7.98
N LEU A 48 -9.80 10.99 -7.50
CA LEU A 48 -9.71 11.28 -6.08
C LEU A 48 -11.02 10.94 -5.35
N ASP A 49 -12.16 11.31 -5.92
CA ASP A 49 -13.47 11.00 -5.34
C ASP A 49 -13.73 9.49 -5.31
N ALA A 50 -13.36 8.75 -6.37
CA ALA A 50 -13.43 7.30 -6.40
C ALA A 50 -12.52 6.65 -5.33
N VAL A 51 -11.31 7.17 -5.12
CA VAL A 51 -10.40 6.71 -4.06
C VAL A 51 -11.00 6.96 -2.67
N ARG A 52 -11.62 8.11 -2.45
CA ARG A 52 -12.15 8.51 -1.13
C ARG A 52 -13.25 7.58 -0.61
N VAL A 53 -14.05 7.00 -1.49
CA VAL A 53 -15.14 6.08 -1.09
C VAL A 53 -14.65 4.64 -0.86
N LYS A 54 -13.43 4.31 -1.27
CA LYS A 54 -12.88 2.97 -1.02
C LYS A 54 -12.67 2.74 0.48
N GLN A 55 -13.24 1.65 0.99
CA GLN A 55 -13.13 1.24 2.41
C GLN A 55 -12.11 0.10 2.61
N ARG A 56 -11.55 -0.42 1.53
CA ARG A 56 -10.55 -1.49 1.50
C ARG A 56 -9.47 -1.17 0.49
N ALA A 57 -8.41 -1.95 0.48
CA ALA A 57 -7.40 -1.89 -0.58
C ALA A 57 -8.04 -2.20 -1.95
N PHE A 58 -7.50 -1.61 -3.01
CA PHE A 58 -8.04 -1.64 -4.37
C PHE A 58 -6.90 -1.62 -5.40
N THR A 59 -7.20 -2.00 -6.63
CA THR A 59 -6.27 -1.88 -7.77
C THR A 59 -6.65 -0.70 -8.66
N ALA A 60 -5.74 -0.32 -9.58
CA ALA A 60 -6.04 0.71 -10.57
C ALA A 60 -7.14 0.26 -11.54
N GLU A 61 -7.20 -1.03 -11.85
CA GLU A 61 -8.21 -1.67 -12.70
C GLU A 61 -9.60 -1.58 -12.04
N GLU A 62 -9.70 -1.90 -10.74
CA GLU A 62 -10.95 -1.73 -9.96
C GLU A 62 -11.44 -0.26 -9.91
N LEU A 63 -10.53 0.70 -10.01
CA LEU A 63 -10.92 2.10 -10.14
C LEU A 63 -11.39 2.42 -11.56
N ALA A 64 -10.74 1.88 -12.59
CA ALA A 64 -11.12 2.07 -13.98
C ALA A 64 -12.55 1.59 -14.27
N GLU A 65 -12.95 0.45 -13.68
CA GLU A 65 -14.32 -0.07 -13.77
C GLU A 65 -15.38 0.90 -13.22
N SER A 66 -15.00 1.78 -12.32
CA SER A 66 -15.89 2.76 -11.68
C SER A 66 -15.83 4.16 -12.30
N LEU A 67 -15.01 4.35 -13.33
CA LEU A 67 -14.73 5.66 -13.94
C LEU A 67 -14.90 5.57 -15.45
N ASP A 68 -16.00 6.11 -15.96
CA ASP A 68 -16.25 6.19 -17.39
C ASP A 68 -15.14 7.00 -18.08
N ASP A 69 -14.72 6.54 -19.28
CA ASP A 69 -13.75 7.21 -20.16
C ASP A 69 -12.37 7.53 -19.54
N THR A 70 -11.98 6.85 -18.46
CA THR A 70 -10.68 7.10 -17.84
C THR A 70 -9.70 5.95 -18.12
N HIS A 71 -8.64 6.23 -18.90
CA HIS A 71 -7.60 5.24 -19.16
C HIS A 71 -6.86 4.84 -17.88
N VAL A 72 -6.61 3.55 -17.70
CA VAL A 72 -5.86 2.96 -16.58
C VAL A 72 -4.50 3.64 -16.36
N SER A 73 -3.81 4.03 -17.43
CA SER A 73 -2.53 4.77 -17.33
C SER A 73 -2.68 6.14 -16.65
N THR A 74 -3.81 6.82 -16.82
CA THR A 74 -4.11 8.08 -16.13
C THR A 74 -4.37 7.84 -14.65
N ILE A 75 -5.03 6.73 -14.31
CA ILE A 75 -5.27 6.31 -12.94
C ILE A 75 -3.94 6.04 -12.24
N TYR A 76 -3.05 5.24 -12.83
CA TYR A 76 -1.72 4.97 -12.27
C TYR A 76 -0.91 6.24 -12.00
N ARG A 77 -0.87 7.18 -12.96
CA ARG A 77 -0.18 8.47 -12.77
C ARG A 77 -0.78 9.27 -11.62
N THR A 78 -2.10 9.27 -11.50
CA THR A 78 -2.79 9.99 -10.42
C THR A 78 -2.55 9.30 -9.08
N LEU A 79 -2.59 7.97 -9.02
CA LEU A 79 -2.29 7.21 -7.80
C LEU A 79 -0.86 7.45 -7.33
N ALA A 80 0.12 7.53 -8.24
CA ALA A 80 1.50 7.85 -7.89
C ALA A 80 1.61 9.26 -7.24
N LEU A 81 0.91 10.26 -7.77
CA LEU A 81 0.83 11.59 -7.14
C LEU A 81 0.14 11.55 -5.79
N LEU A 82 -0.95 10.79 -5.65
CA LEU A 82 -1.67 10.64 -4.38
C LEU A 82 -0.82 9.90 -3.33
N GLU A 83 0.06 9.00 -3.77
CA GLU A 83 1.03 8.34 -2.90
C GLU A 83 2.12 9.31 -2.43
N GLU A 84 2.68 10.10 -3.34
CA GLU A 84 3.69 11.11 -3.03
C GLU A 84 3.20 12.10 -1.98
N ILE A 85 1.97 12.57 -2.10
CA ILE A 85 1.34 13.45 -1.10
C ILE A 85 0.77 12.71 0.11
N GLY A 86 0.85 11.37 0.14
CA GLY A 86 0.48 10.53 1.28
C GLY A 86 -1.03 10.32 1.47
N VAL A 87 -1.85 10.46 0.43
CA VAL A 87 -3.31 10.16 0.44
C VAL A 87 -3.55 8.66 0.34
N VAL A 88 -2.80 8.00 -0.50
CA VAL A 88 -2.77 6.54 -0.62
C VAL A 88 -1.38 6.02 -0.32
N ARG A 89 -1.27 4.73 -0.11
CA ARG A 89 -0.01 4.01 -0.10
C ARG A 89 -0.09 2.81 -1.02
N HIS A 90 1.02 2.48 -1.62
CA HIS A 90 1.19 1.28 -2.41
C HIS A 90 1.57 0.11 -1.50
N ILE A 91 0.90 -1.02 -1.69
CA ILE A 91 1.23 -2.29 -1.04
C ILE A 91 2.02 -3.11 -2.05
N HIS A 92 3.32 -3.27 -1.80
CA HIS A 92 4.19 -4.03 -2.67
C HIS A 92 3.84 -5.52 -2.59
N LEU A 93 3.49 -6.09 -3.74
CA LEU A 93 3.36 -7.53 -3.95
C LEU A 93 4.52 -7.99 -4.81
N SER A 94 5.00 -9.20 -4.54
CA SER A 94 6.04 -9.81 -5.39
C SER A 94 5.51 -10.13 -6.80
N TYR A 95 4.19 -10.32 -6.94
CA TYR A 95 3.51 -10.65 -8.19
C TYR A 95 2.10 -10.04 -8.20
N GLY A 96 1.57 -9.78 -9.39
CA GLY A 96 0.21 -9.28 -9.60
C GLY A 96 0.11 -7.76 -9.74
N PRO A 97 -1.12 -7.23 -9.88
CA PRO A 97 -1.34 -5.80 -10.02
C PRO A 97 -0.95 -5.04 -8.75
N ALA A 98 -0.58 -3.78 -8.92
CA ALA A 98 -0.31 -2.88 -7.81
C ALA A 98 -1.58 -2.68 -6.96
N ILE A 99 -1.46 -2.90 -5.66
CA ILE A 99 -2.55 -2.69 -4.71
C ILE A 99 -2.32 -1.38 -3.95
N TYR A 100 -3.36 -0.59 -3.85
CA TYR A 100 -3.36 0.69 -3.15
C TYR A 100 -4.32 0.68 -1.97
N GLU A 101 -4.00 1.45 -0.96
CA GLU A 101 -4.86 1.65 0.21
C GLU A 101 -4.83 3.11 0.64
N ARG A 102 -5.97 3.62 1.12
CA ARG A 102 -6.01 4.95 1.72
C ARG A 102 -5.21 4.99 3.00
N THR A 103 -4.32 5.95 3.13
CA THR A 103 -3.48 6.11 4.33
C THR A 103 -4.30 6.32 5.61
N ALA A 104 -5.46 6.99 5.50
CA ALA A 104 -6.38 7.21 6.61
C ALA A 104 -6.99 5.91 7.19
N LEU A 105 -7.06 4.82 6.41
CA LEU A 105 -7.63 3.53 6.84
C LEU A 105 -6.60 2.59 7.47
N SER A 106 -5.33 2.89 7.34
CA SER A 106 -4.23 1.94 7.41
C SER A 106 -3.34 2.06 8.64
N THR A 107 -3.86 2.36 9.81
CA THR A 107 -2.96 2.62 10.94
C THR A 107 -2.46 1.38 11.67
N ASP A 108 -3.17 0.26 11.66
CA ASP A 108 -2.81 -0.91 12.48
C ASP A 108 -3.10 -2.27 11.84
N VAL A 109 -3.08 -2.36 10.53
CA VAL A 109 -3.31 -3.62 9.81
C VAL A 109 -2.10 -4.05 8.98
N ARG A 110 -2.04 -5.34 8.67
CA ARG A 110 -1.13 -5.98 7.71
C ARG A 110 -1.96 -6.69 6.66
N HIS A 111 -1.40 -6.81 5.49
CA HIS A 111 -2.07 -7.40 4.35
C HIS A 111 -1.53 -8.80 4.09
N LEU A 112 -2.46 -9.77 3.99
CA LEU A 112 -2.19 -11.09 3.46
C LEU A 112 -2.75 -11.16 2.05
N VAL A 113 -1.97 -11.68 1.11
CA VAL A 113 -2.37 -11.80 -0.29
C VAL A 113 -2.14 -13.22 -0.76
N CYS A 114 -3.18 -13.82 -1.34
CA CYS A 114 -3.08 -15.13 -1.96
C CYS A 114 -2.46 -14.99 -3.35
N GLU A 115 -1.31 -15.62 -3.59
CA GLU A 115 -0.64 -15.60 -4.89
C GLU A 115 -1.43 -16.29 -6.01
N SER A 116 -2.32 -17.23 -5.64
CA SER A 116 -3.07 -18.02 -6.62
C SER A 116 -4.38 -17.33 -7.08
N CYS A 117 -5.12 -16.68 -6.18
CA CYS A 117 -6.42 -16.09 -6.53
C CYS A 117 -6.52 -14.58 -6.24
N GLY A 118 -5.43 -13.95 -5.80
CA GLY A 118 -5.42 -12.53 -5.47
C GLY A 118 -6.23 -12.15 -4.22
N ARG A 119 -6.81 -13.11 -3.50
CA ARG A 119 -7.57 -12.83 -2.27
C ARG A 119 -6.73 -12.01 -1.31
N HIS A 120 -7.25 -10.86 -0.95
CA HIS A 120 -6.63 -9.93 -0.03
C HIS A 120 -7.36 -9.92 1.32
N VAL A 121 -6.59 -10.00 2.41
CA VAL A 121 -7.11 -9.99 3.78
C VAL A 121 -6.32 -9.01 4.63
N ALA A 122 -6.99 -8.04 5.23
CA ALA A 122 -6.39 -7.16 6.23
C ALA A 122 -6.49 -7.82 7.61
N VAL A 123 -5.36 -7.95 8.30
CA VAL A 123 -5.28 -8.51 9.65
C VAL A 123 -4.65 -7.51 10.62
N PRO A 124 -5.07 -7.49 11.90
CA PRO A 124 -4.47 -6.60 12.88
C PRO A 124 -2.97 -6.85 13.03
N ARG A 125 -2.18 -5.79 13.17
CA ARG A 125 -0.72 -5.83 13.36
C ARG A 125 -0.30 -6.77 14.49
N ARG A 126 -1.09 -6.86 15.57
CA ARG A 126 -0.80 -7.72 16.73
C ARG A 126 -0.61 -9.20 16.37
N VAL A 127 -1.18 -9.67 15.26
CA VAL A 127 -0.99 -11.04 14.77
C VAL A 127 0.48 -11.35 14.50
N PHE A 128 1.27 -10.34 14.12
CA PHE A 128 2.69 -10.47 13.77
C PHE A 128 3.64 -9.99 14.87
N GLU A 129 3.12 -9.58 16.03
CA GLU A 129 3.93 -8.98 17.08
C GLU A 129 4.98 -9.93 17.65
N THR A 130 4.64 -11.23 17.79
CA THR A 130 5.59 -12.25 18.27
C THR A 130 6.74 -12.42 17.27
N ALA A 131 6.43 -12.54 15.97
CA ALA A 131 7.45 -12.64 14.92
C ALA A 131 8.35 -11.41 14.88
N ARG A 132 7.77 -10.21 14.98
CA ARG A 132 8.50 -8.95 15.04
C ARG A 132 9.51 -8.93 16.20
N ARG A 133 9.07 -9.28 17.41
CA ARG A 133 9.94 -9.32 18.61
C ARG A 133 11.04 -10.37 18.49
N THR A 134 10.73 -11.52 17.91
CA THR A 134 11.73 -12.57 17.69
C THR A 134 12.80 -12.10 16.72
N LEU A 135 12.42 -11.46 15.60
CA LEU A 135 13.36 -10.91 14.64
C LEU A 135 14.25 -9.83 15.24
N GLU A 136 13.68 -8.95 16.04
CA GLU A 136 14.43 -7.88 16.70
C GLU A 136 15.43 -8.43 17.74
N ARG A 137 14.98 -9.39 18.57
CA ARG A 137 15.79 -9.95 19.66
C ARG A 137 16.89 -10.91 19.18
N ASP A 138 16.53 -11.84 18.28
CA ASP A 138 17.37 -12.99 17.94
C ASP A 138 18.20 -12.75 16.66
N TYR A 139 17.79 -11.80 15.84
CA TYR A 139 18.40 -11.53 14.53
C TYR A 139 18.88 -10.09 14.36
N ASP A 140 18.73 -9.25 15.40
CA ASP A 140 19.08 -7.81 15.33
C ASP A 140 18.43 -7.12 14.11
N PHE A 141 17.18 -7.52 13.81
CA PHE A 141 16.45 -7.08 12.62
C PHE A 141 15.13 -6.40 12.99
N VAL A 142 15.05 -5.08 12.73
CA VAL A 142 13.82 -4.30 12.93
C VAL A 142 12.94 -4.44 11.71
N LEU A 143 11.81 -5.13 11.86
CA LEU A 143 10.83 -5.30 10.80
C LEU A 143 10.03 -4.00 10.61
N ASP A 144 10.31 -3.27 9.53
CA ASP A 144 9.46 -2.15 9.11
C ASP A 144 8.23 -2.70 8.37
N GLY A 145 7.18 -2.93 9.13
CA GLY A 145 5.96 -3.52 8.61
C GLY A 145 4.99 -2.54 7.94
N SER A 146 5.40 -1.33 7.60
CA SER A 146 4.48 -0.31 7.07
C SER A 146 4.18 -0.49 5.58
N HIS A 147 5.03 -1.21 4.83
CA HIS A 147 4.98 -1.19 3.36
C HIS A 147 5.03 -2.57 2.69
N PHE A 148 4.81 -3.68 3.40
CA PHE A 148 4.83 -4.99 2.77
C PHE A 148 3.55 -5.79 3.02
N ALA A 149 3.19 -6.63 2.05
CA ALA A 149 2.20 -7.67 2.21
C ALA A 149 2.88 -9.02 2.44
N ILE A 150 2.24 -9.88 3.21
CA ILE A 150 2.66 -11.27 3.34
C ILE A 150 1.94 -12.06 2.25
N VAL A 151 2.73 -12.62 1.35
CA VAL A 151 2.24 -13.44 0.25
C VAL A 151 2.20 -14.90 0.69
N GLY A 152 1.15 -15.60 0.31
CA GLY A 152 0.95 -17.01 0.61
C GLY A 152 -0.25 -17.56 -0.14
N ARG A 153 -0.76 -18.71 0.26
CA ARG A 153 -1.95 -19.33 -0.34
C ARG A 153 -3.11 -19.35 0.64
N CYS A 154 -4.30 -19.00 0.20
CA CYS A 154 -5.50 -19.17 1.02
C CYS A 154 -5.86 -20.66 1.11
N ARG A 155 -6.59 -21.05 2.18
CA ARG A 155 -6.91 -22.45 2.44
C ARG A 155 -7.59 -23.14 1.26
N ALA A 156 -8.55 -22.47 0.60
CA ALA A 156 -9.25 -23.02 -0.55
C ALA A 156 -8.31 -23.43 -1.70
N TRP A 157 -7.21 -22.69 -1.90
CA TRP A 157 -6.21 -23.00 -2.92
C TRP A 157 -5.15 -24.00 -2.44
N ALA A 158 -4.82 -23.98 -1.16
CA ALA A 158 -3.89 -24.95 -0.59
C ALA A 158 -4.48 -26.36 -0.56
N GLU A 159 -5.79 -26.48 -0.32
CA GLU A 159 -6.52 -27.77 -0.34
C GLU A 159 -6.69 -28.28 -1.78
N ALA A 160 -6.99 -27.41 -2.75
CA ALA A 160 -7.11 -27.80 -4.16
C ALA A 160 -5.79 -28.34 -4.77
N ASP A 161 -4.63 -27.80 -4.37
CA ASP A 161 -3.33 -28.30 -4.81
C ASP A 161 -2.98 -29.66 -4.16
N ALA A 162 -3.41 -29.91 -2.93
CA ALA A 162 -3.17 -31.16 -2.24
C ALA A 162 -3.94 -32.32 -2.87
N ASP A 163 -5.14 -32.06 -3.41
CA ASP A 163 -5.99 -33.05 -4.09
C ASP A 163 -5.51 -33.33 -5.54
N SER A 164 -4.57 -32.54 -6.05
CA SER A 164 -4.06 -32.66 -7.43
C SER A 164 -2.71 -33.41 -7.52
N THR A 165 -2.15 -33.91 -6.42
CA THR A 165 -0.89 -34.66 -6.33
C THR A 165 -1.15 -36.10 -5.97
#